data_26e8a0e9b922ec5eb529b7462f97bb8b
#
_entry.id   26e8a0e9b922ec5eb529b7462f97bb8b
#
_cell.length_a   1.000
_cell.length_b   1.000
_cell.length_c   1.000
_cell.angle_alpha   90.00
_cell.angle_beta   90.00
_cell.angle_gamma   90.00
#
_symmetry.space_group_name_H-M   'P 1'
#
loop_
_entity.id
_entity.type
_entity.pdbx_description
1 polymer ?
#
loop_
_entity_poly.entity_id
_entity_poly.type
_entity_poly.pdbx_seq_one_letter_code
_entity_poly.pdbx_strand_id
1 'polypeptide(L)'
;MDTLHQNICIKPYKSLGRFIIALTIVLVGANLFIDQRESLAEYLLFAGYCLAMIYWAVAINTQKIVFSATSVNFIKMSVESDFALPGDLQLSFDEINAVRLLGDHLFIYGTRGKVSFPLKPQSKTAIALKSAFEAHGIPFEINSSLVMHKP
;
A
#
# COMPACT_ATOMS: atom_id res chain seq x y z
N MET A 1 -12.47 -27.22 -18.60
CA MET A 1 -12.81 -25.78 -18.46
C MET A 1 -11.72 -25.16 -17.62
N ASP A 2 -10.64 -24.73 -18.26
CA ASP A 2 -9.50 -24.09 -17.58
C ASP A 2 -9.90 -22.64 -17.28
N THR A 3 -10.40 -22.40 -16.08
CA THR A 3 -10.47 -21.03 -15.57
C THR A 3 -9.04 -20.55 -15.40
N LEU A 4 -8.57 -19.76 -16.35
CA LEU A 4 -7.35 -18.96 -16.24
C LEU A 4 -7.35 -18.27 -14.87
N HIS A 5 -6.57 -18.81 -13.94
CA HIS A 5 -6.28 -18.17 -12.68
C HIS A 5 -5.46 -16.91 -12.97
N GLN A 6 -6.14 -15.83 -13.32
CA GLN A 6 -5.51 -14.52 -13.47
C GLN A 6 -4.97 -14.09 -12.12
N ASN A 7 -3.66 -13.99 -12.02
CA ASN A 7 -3.01 -13.39 -10.86
C ASN A 7 -3.50 -11.94 -10.73
N ILE A 8 -4.30 -11.66 -9.71
CA ILE A 8 -4.81 -10.32 -9.45
C ILE A 8 -3.70 -9.54 -8.74
N CYS A 9 -3.24 -8.45 -9.35
CA CYS A 9 -2.22 -7.57 -8.79
C CYS A 9 -2.82 -6.21 -8.41
N ILE A 10 -2.84 -5.91 -7.12
CA ILE A 10 -3.35 -4.66 -6.57
C ILE A 10 -2.17 -3.80 -6.11
N LYS A 11 -2.11 -2.55 -6.57
CA LYS A 11 -1.10 -1.56 -6.18
C LYS A 11 -1.75 -0.46 -5.33
N PRO A 12 -1.71 -0.58 -3.99
CA PRO A 12 -2.51 0.27 -3.11
C PRO A 12 -2.12 1.75 -3.16
N TYR A 13 -0.85 2.05 -3.42
CA TYR A 13 -0.31 3.42 -3.34
C TYR A 13 0.10 4.01 -4.69
N LYS A 14 -0.36 3.44 -5.81
CA LYS A 14 0.01 3.88 -7.16
C LYS A 14 -0.28 5.37 -7.43
N SER A 15 -1.41 5.89 -6.95
CA SER A 15 -1.78 7.30 -7.10
C SER A 15 -0.87 8.22 -6.29
N LEU A 16 -0.50 7.82 -5.08
CA LEU A 16 0.39 8.57 -4.20
C LEU A 16 1.79 8.68 -4.81
N GLY A 17 2.36 7.57 -5.31
CA GLY A 17 3.66 7.58 -5.96
C GLY A 17 3.70 8.49 -7.20
N ARG A 18 2.62 8.49 -8.01
CA ARG A 18 2.49 9.38 -9.16
C ARG A 18 2.40 10.84 -8.74
N PHE A 19 1.64 11.14 -7.68
CA PHE A 19 1.51 12.50 -7.14
C PHE A 19 2.85 13.03 -6.65
N ILE A 20 3.65 12.22 -5.94
CA ILE A 20 4.98 12.61 -5.45
C ILE A 20 5.91 12.94 -6.63
N ILE A 21 5.89 12.12 -7.70
CA ILE A 21 6.71 12.38 -8.90
C ILE A 21 6.29 13.69 -9.55
N ALA A 22 4.98 13.93 -9.74
CA ALA A 22 4.47 15.16 -10.32
C ALA A 22 4.85 16.39 -9.47
N LEU A 23 4.71 16.29 -8.15
CA LEU A 23 5.12 17.37 -7.23
C LEU A 23 6.62 17.65 -7.33
N THR A 24 7.45 16.63 -7.39
CA THR A 24 8.90 16.79 -7.53
C THR A 24 9.25 17.50 -8.84
N ILE A 25 8.60 17.14 -9.96
CA ILE A 25 8.80 17.82 -11.25
C ILE A 25 8.43 19.30 -11.16
N VAL A 26 7.29 19.62 -10.52
CA VAL A 26 6.85 21.01 -10.34
C VAL A 26 7.85 21.78 -9.47
N LEU A 27 8.34 21.19 -8.39
CA LEU A 27 9.33 21.82 -7.50
C LEU A 27 10.66 22.07 -8.23
N VAL A 28 11.13 21.13 -9.03
CA VAL A 28 12.34 21.29 -9.86
C VAL A 28 12.12 22.40 -10.88
N GLY A 29 10.99 22.40 -11.59
CA GLY A 29 10.65 23.43 -12.56
C GLY A 29 10.59 24.81 -11.92
N ALA A 30 9.84 24.97 -10.83
CA ALA A 30 9.75 26.23 -10.10
C ALA A 30 11.14 26.75 -9.62
N ASN A 31 11.99 25.84 -9.20
CA ASN A 31 13.32 26.18 -8.73
C ASN A 31 14.24 26.70 -9.84
N LEU A 32 14.05 26.23 -11.08
CA LEU A 32 14.81 26.74 -12.24
C LEU A 32 14.41 28.18 -12.62
N PHE A 33 13.18 28.59 -12.27
CA PHE A 33 12.71 29.97 -12.53
C PHE A 33 12.99 30.95 -11.39
N ILE A 34 13.21 30.45 -10.16
CA ILE A 34 13.47 31.27 -8.97
C ILE A 34 14.97 31.18 -8.63
N ASP A 35 15.83 31.49 -9.57
CA ASP A 35 17.29 31.37 -9.37
C ASP A 35 17.80 32.43 -8.37
N GLN A 36 17.61 32.16 -7.08
CA GLN A 36 18.09 32.97 -5.96
C GLN A 36 19.08 32.23 -5.05
N ARG A 37 19.63 31.11 -5.51
CA ARG A 37 20.56 30.35 -4.69
C ARG A 37 21.96 30.89 -4.81
N GLU A 38 22.49 31.40 -3.70
CA GLU A 38 23.82 32.02 -3.64
C GLU A 38 24.93 31.00 -3.33
N SER A 39 24.60 29.77 -2.85
CA SER A 39 25.63 28.83 -2.41
C SER A 39 25.52 27.44 -3.05
N LEU A 40 26.65 26.81 -3.32
CA LEU A 40 26.74 25.42 -3.77
C LEU A 40 26.06 24.45 -2.80
N ALA A 41 26.13 24.74 -1.48
CA ALA A 41 25.53 23.91 -0.45
C ALA A 41 24.00 23.82 -0.60
N GLU A 42 23.32 24.92 -0.96
CA GLU A 42 21.86 24.95 -1.20
C GLU A 42 21.46 24.10 -2.41
N TYR A 43 22.26 24.16 -3.49
CA TYR A 43 22.03 23.28 -4.65
C TYR A 43 22.17 21.80 -4.30
N LEU A 44 23.19 21.42 -3.53
CA LEU A 44 23.41 20.04 -3.10
C LEU A 44 22.28 19.55 -2.18
N LEU A 45 21.83 20.37 -1.23
CA LEU A 45 20.71 20.03 -0.35
C LEU A 45 19.43 19.83 -1.13
N PHE A 46 19.14 20.71 -2.09
CA PHE A 46 17.94 20.57 -2.93
C PHE A 46 18.00 19.34 -3.83
N ALA A 47 19.14 19.07 -4.46
CA ALA A 47 19.33 17.87 -5.25
C ALA A 47 19.16 16.61 -4.41
N GLY A 48 19.72 16.58 -3.20
CA GLY A 48 19.55 15.50 -2.23
C GLY A 48 18.08 15.27 -1.86
N TYR A 49 17.34 16.36 -1.60
CA TYR A 49 15.89 16.28 -1.34
C TYR A 49 15.11 15.70 -2.54
N CYS A 50 15.37 16.16 -3.76
CA CYS A 50 14.71 15.64 -4.96
C CYS A 50 15.01 14.16 -5.18
N LEU A 51 16.26 13.73 -4.99
CA LEU A 51 16.64 12.33 -5.07
C LEU A 51 15.91 11.46 -4.02
N ALA A 52 15.81 11.95 -2.79
CA ALA A 52 15.10 11.26 -1.72
C ALA A 52 13.60 11.11 -2.05
N MET A 53 12.96 12.15 -2.60
CA MET A 53 11.56 12.13 -3.02
C MET A 53 11.33 11.14 -4.17
N ILE A 54 12.21 11.10 -5.16
CA ILE A 54 12.16 10.14 -6.27
C ILE A 54 12.33 8.72 -5.75
N TYR A 55 13.32 8.48 -4.89
CA TYR A 55 13.55 7.18 -4.28
C TYR A 55 12.30 6.69 -3.52
N TRP A 56 11.71 7.57 -2.70
CA TRP A 56 10.49 7.26 -1.95
C TRP A 56 9.30 6.97 -2.87
N ALA A 57 9.10 7.76 -3.93
CA ALA A 57 8.07 7.51 -4.93
C ALA A 57 8.24 6.15 -5.62
N VAL A 58 9.47 5.78 -5.97
CA VAL A 58 9.78 4.46 -6.55
C VAL A 58 9.49 3.35 -5.55
N ALA A 59 9.92 3.50 -4.28
CA ALA A 59 9.67 2.53 -3.22
C ALA A 59 8.17 2.28 -3.02
N ILE A 60 7.35 3.34 -2.97
CA ILE A 60 5.89 3.23 -2.86
C ILE A 60 5.27 2.56 -4.09
N ASN A 61 5.73 2.86 -5.30
CA ASN A 61 5.21 2.27 -6.52
C ASN A 61 5.55 0.78 -6.69
N THR A 62 6.58 0.28 -5.98
CA THR A 62 6.93 -1.15 -5.98
C THR A 62 6.07 -1.99 -5.06
N GLN A 63 5.34 -1.36 -4.13
CA GLN A 63 4.45 -2.04 -3.20
C GLN A 63 3.25 -2.62 -3.94
N LYS A 64 2.98 -3.90 -3.74
CA LYS A 64 1.87 -4.60 -4.40
C LYS A 64 1.36 -5.78 -3.57
N ILE A 65 0.08 -6.08 -3.77
CA ILE A 65 -0.58 -7.26 -3.23
C ILE A 65 -0.91 -8.14 -4.44
N VAL A 66 -0.42 -9.37 -4.42
CA VAL A 66 -0.61 -10.32 -5.52
C VAL A 66 -1.40 -11.52 -5.01
N PHE A 67 -2.56 -11.75 -5.59
CA PHE A 67 -3.36 -12.94 -5.37
C PHE A 67 -2.94 -14.01 -6.39
N SER A 68 -2.57 -15.17 -5.91
CA SER A 68 -2.35 -16.39 -6.70
C SER A 68 -3.53 -17.35 -6.51
N ALA A 69 -3.46 -18.54 -7.06
CA ALA A 69 -4.52 -19.54 -6.89
C ALA A 69 -4.71 -19.98 -5.43
N THR A 70 -3.66 -19.99 -4.62
CA THR A 70 -3.64 -20.57 -3.26
C THR A 70 -3.19 -19.62 -2.17
N SER A 71 -2.73 -18.42 -2.53
CA SER A 71 -2.11 -17.50 -1.55
C SER A 71 -2.23 -16.04 -1.95
N VAL A 72 -2.11 -15.17 -0.96
CA VAL A 72 -1.92 -13.73 -1.14
C VAL A 72 -0.49 -13.36 -0.71
N ASN A 73 0.19 -12.59 -1.56
CA ASN A 73 1.55 -12.12 -1.33
C ASN A 73 1.57 -10.60 -1.19
N PHE A 74 2.11 -10.11 -0.07
CA PHE A 74 2.34 -8.69 0.21
C PHE A 74 3.81 -8.40 -0.09
N ILE A 75 4.06 -7.72 -1.21
CA ILE A 75 5.42 -7.49 -1.71
C ILE A 75 5.83 -6.06 -1.39
N LYS A 76 6.94 -5.91 -0.65
CA LYS A 76 7.53 -4.63 -0.22
C LYS A 76 6.55 -3.71 0.52
N MET A 77 5.50 -4.27 1.11
CA MET A 77 4.55 -3.51 1.91
C MET A 77 5.02 -3.41 3.37
N SER A 78 4.77 -2.24 3.96
CA SER A 78 4.86 -2.11 5.43
C SER A 78 3.61 -2.71 6.03
N VAL A 79 3.74 -3.94 6.50
CA VAL A 79 2.65 -4.72 7.10
C VAL A 79 3.04 -5.00 8.54
N GLU A 80 2.15 -4.70 9.49
CA GLU A 80 2.31 -5.14 10.87
C GLU A 80 1.85 -6.59 10.96
N SER A 81 2.70 -7.46 11.45
CA SER A 81 2.42 -8.89 11.57
C SER A 81 2.92 -9.43 12.90
N ASP A 82 2.09 -10.26 13.54
CA ASP A 82 2.45 -10.91 14.79
C ASP A 82 3.44 -12.09 14.57
N PHE A 83 3.63 -12.53 13.33
CA PHE A 83 4.38 -13.77 13.02
C PHE A 83 5.40 -13.65 11.89
N ALA A 84 5.54 -12.51 11.26
CA ALA A 84 6.51 -12.32 10.17
C ALA A 84 7.39 -11.10 10.40
N LEU A 85 8.65 -11.22 10.00
CA LEU A 85 9.58 -10.09 9.94
C LEU A 85 9.18 -9.12 8.82
N PRO A 86 9.58 -7.84 8.90
CA PRO A 86 9.39 -6.88 7.81
C PRO A 86 9.96 -7.41 6.50
N GLY A 87 9.17 -7.37 5.43
CA GLY A 87 9.57 -7.85 4.12
C GLY A 87 8.39 -8.34 3.28
N ASP A 88 8.69 -9.25 2.37
CA ASP A 88 7.65 -9.90 1.58
C ASP A 88 6.95 -10.95 2.44
N LEU A 89 5.63 -10.83 2.57
CA LEU A 89 4.80 -11.73 3.36
C LEU A 89 3.88 -12.52 2.43
N GLN A 90 3.88 -13.84 2.57
CA GLN A 90 2.95 -14.74 1.88
C GLN A 90 2.02 -15.40 2.90
N LEU A 91 0.72 -15.37 2.62
CA LEU A 91 -0.32 -16.07 3.37
C LEU A 91 -1.06 -17.02 2.46
N SER A 92 -1.16 -18.29 2.84
CA SER A 92 -2.05 -19.25 2.19
C SER A 92 -3.51 -18.90 2.50
N PHE A 93 -4.43 -19.10 1.55
CA PHE A 93 -5.86 -18.87 1.80
C PHE A 93 -6.42 -19.80 2.87
N ASP A 94 -5.89 -21.02 3.00
CA ASP A 94 -6.27 -21.98 4.04
C ASP A 94 -5.89 -21.52 5.46
N GLU A 95 -4.93 -20.59 5.57
CA GLU A 95 -4.52 -20.00 6.84
C GLU A 95 -5.35 -18.78 7.23
N ILE A 96 -6.12 -18.20 6.30
CA ILE A 96 -6.90 -16.98 6.53
C ILE A 96 -8.30 -17.32 7.02
N ASN A 97 -8.61 -16.92 8.24
CA ASN A 97 -9.90 -17.16 8.87
C ASN A 97 -10.91 -16.05 8.57
N ALA A 98 -10.47 -14.80 8.55
CA ALA A 98 -11.32 -13.64 8.32
C ALA A 98 -10.51 -12.43 7.88
N VAL A 99 -11.14 -11.55 7.10
CA VAL A 99 -10.60 -10.25 6.71
C VAL A 99 -11.57 -9.17 7.17
N ARG A 100 -11.10 -8.20 7.95
CA ARG A 100 -11.91 -7.12 8.51
C ARG A 100 -11.30 -5.77 8.25
N LEU A 101 -12.09 -4.85 7.76
CA LEU A 101 -11.74 -3.45 7.61
C LEU A 101 -12.40 -2.66 8.75
N LEU A 102 -11.59 -2.25 9.72
CA LEU A 102 -12.02 -1.52 10.91
C LEU A 102 -11.46 -0.10 10.87
N GLY A 103 -12.34 0.89 10.72
CA GLY A 103 -11.91 2.27 10.51
C GLY A 103 -11.08 2.42 9.22
N ASP A 104 -9.83 2.81 9.34
CA ASP A 104 -8.87 3.00 8.24
C ASP A 104 -7.76 1.93 8.23
N HIS A 105 -7.96 0.78 8.88
CA HIS A 105 -7.02 -0.34 8.94
C HIS A 105 -7.66 -1.64 8.49
N LEU A 106 -6.99 -2.33 7.58
CA LEU A 106 -7.34 -3.70 7.21
C LEU A 106 -6.63 -4.67 8.15
N PHE A 107 -7.38 -5.63 8.67
CA PHE A 107 -6.89 -6.73 9.49
C PHE A 107 -7.18 -8.05 8.79
N ILE A 108 -6.16 -8.88 8.66
CA ILE A 108 -6.25 -10.24 8.16
C ILE A 108 -5.93 -11.17 9.33
N TYR A 109 -6.89 -11.95 9.75
CA TYR A 109 -6.77 -12.91 10.82
C TYR A 109 -6.42 -14.27 10.25
N GLY A 110 -5.30 -14.80 10.62
CA GLY A 110 -4.84 -16.13 10.22
C GLY A 110 -4.65 -17.07 11.41
N THR A 111 -4.40 -18.32 11.12
CA THR A 111 -4.14 -19.36 12.14
C THR A 111 -2.91 -19.09 13.00
N ARG A 112 -1.91 -18.39 12.45
CA ARG A 112 -0.64 -18.04 13.13
C ARG A 112 -0.63 -16.68 13.78
N GLY A 113 -1.66 -15.85 13.56
CA GLY A 113 -1.73 -14.50 14.08
C GLY A 113 -2.46 -13.54 13.15
N LYS A 114 -2.20 -12.27 13.35
CA LYS A 114 -2.88 -11.20 12.63
C LYS A 114 -1.88 -10.40 11.79
N VAL A 115 -2.35 -9.93 10.64
CA VAL A 115 -1.64 -8.99 9.76
C VAL A 115 -2.47 -7.74 9.62
N SER A 116 -1.87 -6.56 9.71
CA SER A 116 -2.58 -5.31 9.51
C SER A 116 -1.80 -4.30 8.68
N PHE A 117 -2.54 -3.46 7.96
CA PHE A 117 -2.00 -2.30 7.25
C PHE A 117 -3.08 -1.23 7.03
N PRO A 118 -2.68 0.04 6.91
CA PRO A 118 -3.63 1.14 6.72
C PRO A 118 -4.32 1.05 5.35
N LEU A 119 -5.65 1.13 5.36
CA LEU A 119 -6.49 1.07 4.15
C LEU A 119 -7.81 1.81 4.38
N LYS A 120 -8.05 2.87 3.60
CA LYS A 120 -9.31 3.62 3.67
C LYS A 120 -10.47 2.81 3.11
N PRO A 121 -11.63 2.71 3.81
CA PRO A 121 -12.77 1.87 3.42
C PRO A 121 -13.35 2.18 2.03
N GLN A 122 -13.36 3.45 1.65
CA GLN A 122 -13.92 3.90 0.38
C GLN A 122 -12.90 3.95 -0.77
N SER A 123 -11.69 3.44 -0.55
CA SER A 123 -10.66 3.43 -1.59
C SER A 123 -10.97 2.37 -2.66
N LYS A 124 -10.56 2.67 -3.90
CA LYS A 124 -10.61 1.67 -4.99
C LYS A 124 -9.85 0.39 -4.63
N THR A 125 -8.80 0.52 -3.83
CA THR A 125 -8.02 -0.60 -3.31
C THR A 125 -8.83 -1.48 -2.37
N ALA A 126 -9.64 -0.89 -1.45
CA ALA A 126 -10.48 -1.65 -0.54
C ALA A 126 -11.55 -2.45 -1.30
N ILE A 127 -12.16 -1.84 -2.32
CA ILE A 127 -13.15 -2.51 -3.18
C ILE A 127 -12.50 -3.67 -3.95
N ALA A 128 -11.31 -3.45 -4.52
CA ALA A 128 -10.58 -4.49 -5.25
C ALA A 128 -10.15 -5.65 -4.34
N LEU A 129 -9.68 -5.34 -3.12
CA LEU A 129 -9.32 -6.36 -2.12
C LEU A 129 -10.53 -7.16 -1.66
N LYS A 130 -11.66 -6.48 -1.40
CA LYS A 130 -12.91 -7.15 -1.06
C LYS A 130 -13.29 -8.16 -2.14
N SER A 131 -13.39 -7.73 -3.40
CA SER A 131 -13.71 -8.61 -4.51
C SER A 131 -12.72 -9.77 -4.67
N ALA A 132 -11.42 -9.52 -4.44
CA ALA A 132 -10.41 -10.55 -4.54
C ALA A 132 -10.53 -11.60 -3.44
N PHE A 133 -10.73 -11.21 -2.17
CA PHE A 133 -10.90 -12.15 -1.06
C PHE A 133 -12.22 -12.95 -1.19
N GLU A 134 -13.31 -12.28 -1.53
CA GLU A 134 -14.62 -12.94 -1.76
C GLU A 134 -14.58 -13.95 -2.91
N ALA A 135 -13.83 -13.65 -3.98
CA ALA A 135 -13.61 -14.59 -5.09
C ALA A 135 -12.89 -15.87 -4.67
N HIS A 136 -12.11 -15.82 -3.59
CA HIS A 136 -11.46 -16.99 -2.97
C HIS A 136 -12.24 -17.58 -1.79
N GLY A 137 -13.50 -17.17 -1.59
CA GLY A 137 -14.38 -17.68 -0.53
C GLY A 137 -14.04 -17.18 0.87
N ILE A 138 -13.19 -16.15 0.99
CA ILE A 138 -12.82 -15.56 2.27
C ILE A 138 -13.77 -14.42 2.61
N PRO A 139 -14.46 -14.45 3.77
CA PRO A 139 -15.37 -13.38 4.16
C PRO A 139 -14.62 -12.07 4.41
N PHE A 140 -15.11 -10.99 3.79
CA PHE A 140 -14.56 -9.65 3.95
C PHE A 140 -15.59 -8.74 4.62
N GLU A 141 -15.35 -8.38 5.88
CA GLU A 141 -16.26 -7.55 6.67
C GLU A 141 -15.76 -6.09 6.67
N ILE A 142 -16.68 -5.15 6.40
CA ILE A 142 -16.42 -3.72 6.54
C ILE A 142 -17.21 -3.22 7.74
N ASN A 143 -16.52 -2.84 8.80
CA ASN A 143 -17.13 -2.26 9.97
C ASN A 143 -16.80 -0.77 10.04
N SER A 144 -17.71 0.07 9.53
CA SER A 144 -17.60 1.52 9.54
C SER A 144 -18.00 2.17 10.87
N SER A 145 -18.46 1.38 11.85
CA SER A 145 -19.09 1.88 13.07
C SER A 145 -18.14 2.15 14.25
N LEU A 146 -16.84 2.28 14.02
CA LEU A 146 -15.93 2.85 15.00
C LEU A 146 -15.70 4.36 14.74
N VAL A 147 -16.78 5.13 14.57
CA VAL A 147 -16.74 6.54 14.98
C VAL A 147 -16.74 6.51 16.51
N MET A 148 -15.56 6.47 17.09
CA MET A 148 -15.42 6.71 18.51
C MET A 148 -16.02 8.09 18.80
N HIS A 149 -17.17 8.12 19.45
CA HIS A 149 -17.55 9.26 20.28
C HIS A 149 -16.43 9.43 21.30
N LYS A 150 -15.57 10.40 21.02
CA LYS A 150 -14.64 10.90 22.04
C LYS A 150 -15.49 11.68 23.03
N PRO A 151 -15.47 11.33 24.33
CA PRO A 151 -16.17 12.07 25.37
C PRO A 151 -15.61 13.49 25.48
#